data_557fe1cbb2a5809cddefa55d3606949d
#
_entry.id   557fe1cbb2a5809cddefa55d3606949d
#
_cell.length_a   1.000
_cell.length_b   1.000
_cell.length_c   1.000
_cell.angle_alpha   90.00
_cell.angle_beta   90.00
_cell.angle_gamma   90.00
#
_symmetry.space_group_name_H-M   'P 1'
#
loop_
_entity.id
_entity.type
_entity.pdbx_description
1 polymer ?
#
loop_
_entity_poly.entity_id
_entity_poly.type
_entity_poly.pdbx_seq_one_letter_code
_entity_poly.pdbx_strand_id
1 'polypeptide(L)'
;MNEYGARLVADNKGRFGLFALLPLPDVDASLREIEYAFDTLHADGVGLLTSYGDHWLGDKLFEPVFEELNRRNAVVYSHPTDAPCCHSLANANPATLEWLTDTARSIMSMISADPSVVGGGGGRGGRGGPSPATRYPNIKFIWSHAGGALLGVASRVVGNISAADLAGTPPPNSRLYHIRRFYYDTAGSANPILMQGLSKLAGSSQIVFGSDFPFGGNNPIRGIVEGLQTCGLSAAELRGIDRENAVRILPKYKT
;
A
#
# COMPACT_ATOMS: atom_id res chain seq x y z
N MET A 1 15.74 11.67 10.78
CA MET A 1 15.66 10.29 10.21
C MET A 1 15.90 10.30 8.71
N ASN A 2 15.21 11.14 7.94
CA ASN A 2 15.32 11.18 6.48
C ASN A 2 16.75 11.51 5.98
N GLU A 3 17.45 12.43 6.61
CA GLU A 3 18.86 12.74 6.28
C GLU A 3 19.81 11.56 6.53
N TYR A 4 19.55 10.76 7.57
CA TYR A 4 20.32 9.54 7.79
C TYR A 4 20.10 8.52 6.65
N GLY A 5 18.84 8.33 6.23
CA GLY A 5 18.54 7.49 5.09
C GLY A 5 19.20 7.99 3.79
N ALA A 6 19.15 9.30 3.55
CA ALA A 6 19.81 9.91 2.38
C ALA A 6 21.34 9.69 2.39
N ARG A 7 21.98 9.78 3.55
CA ARG A 7 23.43 9.45 3.69
C ARG A 7 23.70 7.98 3.37
N LEU A 8 22.87 7.05 3.89
CA LEU A 8 23.01 5.62 3.55
C LEU A 8 22.92 5.38 2.04
N VAL A 9 21.99 6.04 1.36
CA VAL A 9 21.86 5.97 -0.11
C VAL A 9 23.12 6.49 -0.80
N ALA A 10 23.63 7.65 -0.36
CA ALA A 10 24.82 8.26 -0.94
C ALA A 10 26.09 7.42 -0.74
N ASP A 11 26.26 6.86 0.46
CA ASP A 11 27.43 6.04 0.83
C ASP A 11 27.42 4.66 0.17
N ASN A 12 26.24 4.15 -0.22
CA ASN A 12 26.06 2.81 -0.77
C ASN A 12 25.36 2.86 -2.13
N LYS A 13 25.93 3.53 -3.08
CA LYS A 13 25.35 3.81 -4.42
C LYS A 13 24.74 2.56 -5.08
N GLY A 14 23.47 2.68 -5.45
CA GLY A 14 22.73 1.63 -6.16
C GLY A 14 22.24 0.47 -5.28
N ARG A 15 22.52 0.49 -3.97
CA ARG A 15 22.13 -0.59 -3.05
C ARG A 15 20.90 -0.25 -2.20
N PHE A 16 20.64 1.02 -1.96
CA PHE A 16 19.53 1.50 -1.15
C PHE A 16 18.72 2.56 -1.89
N GLY A 17 17.45 2.66 -1.52
CA GLY A 17 16.58 3.77 -1.80
C GLY A 17 16.06 4.38 -0.50
N LEU A 18 15.36 5.50 -0.61
CA LEU A 18 14.80 6.21 0.52
C LEU A 18 13.30 6.42 0.32
N PHE A 19 12.50 5.87 1.23
CA PHE A 19 11.15 6.33 1.48
C PHE A 19 11.17 7.25 2.68
N ALA A 20 10.91 8.54 2.46
CA ALA A 20 10.94 9.54 3.51
C ALA A 20 9.73 9.43 4.45
N LEU A 21 9.96 9.62 5.74
CA LEU A 21 8.90 9.69 6.74
C LEU A 21 8.36 11.10 6.81
N LEU A 22 7.04 11.24 6.93
CA LEU A 22 6.36 12.51 7.09
C LEU A 22 5.85 12.69 8.53
N PRO A 23 5.87 13.92 9.08
CA PRO A 23 5.43 14.20 10.45
C PRO A 23 3.89 14.30 10.57
N LEU A 24 3.12 13.46 9.86
CA LEU A 24 1.69 13.40 10.01
C LEU A 24 1.32 13.08 11.49
N PRO A 25 0.24 13.65 12.02
CA PRO A 25 -0.84 14.35 11.30
C PRO A 25 -0.63 15.86 11.07
N ASP A 26 0.56 16.42 11.36
CA ASP A 26 0.86 17.82 11.04
C ASP A 26 1.02 17.99 9.51
N VAL A 27 -0.05 18.49 8.88
CA VAL A 27 -0.15 18.66 7.43
C VAL A 27 0.87 19.67 6.90
N ASP A 28 1.00 20.82 7.57
CA ASP A 28 1.92 21.89 7.12
C ASP A 28 3.38 21.46 7.23
N ALA A 29 3.75 20.79 8.32
CA ALA A 29 5.09 20.23 8.45
C ALA A 29 5.33 19.12 7.42
N SER A 30 4.31 18.31 7.12
CA SER A 30 4.42 17.24 6.12
C SER A 30 4.61 17.78 4.70
N LEU A 31 3.95 18.87 4.35
CA LEU A 31 4.15 19.52 3.04
C LEU A 31 5.58 20.06 2.89
N ARG A 32 6.12 20.70 3.93
CA ARG A 32 7.54 21.15 3.94
C ARG A 32 8.51 19.98 3.85
N GLU A 33 8.22 18.88 4.56
CA GLU A 33 9.06 17.68 4.52
C GLU A 33 9.00 16.98 3.16
N ILE A 34 7.85 16.96 2.49
CA ILE A 34 7.74 16.43 1.13
C ILE A 34 8.64 17.21 0.17
N GLU A 35 8.58 18.56 0.20
CA GLU A 35 9.45 19.40 -0.62
C GLU A 35 10.92 19.08 -0.35
N TYR A 36 11.33 19.07 0.91
CA TYR A 36 12.71 18.78 1.31
C TYR A 36 13.15 17.37 0.91
N ALA A 37 12.33 16.37 1.16
CA ALA A 37 12.66 14.98 0.87
C ALA A 37 12.83 14.71 -0.63
N PHE A 38 11.95 15.25 -1.47
CA PHE A 38 12.03 15.01 -2.92
C PHE A 38 13.06 15.90 -3.60
N ASP A 39 13.13 17.17 -3.24
CA ASP A 39 13.90 18.17 -3.97
C ASP A 39 15.36 18.28 -3.46
N THR A 40 15.60 17.97 -2.18
CA THR A 40 16.94 18.04 -1.56
C THR A 40 17.52 16.65 -1.30
N LEU A 41 16.75 15.74 -0.70
CA LEU A 41 17.25 14.41 -0.34
C LEU A 41 17.09 13.39 -1.47
N HIS A 42 16.36 13.73 -2.54
CA HIS A 42 16.07 12.88 -3.70
C HIS A 42 15.45 11.53 -3.32
N ALA A 43 14.50 11.59 -2.38
CA ALA A 43 13.76 10.41 -1.93
C ALA A 43 13.02 9.72 -3.08
N ASP A 44 12.89 8.40 -2.99
CA ASP A 44 12.19 7.56 -3.97
C ASP A 44 10.66 7.60 -3.82
N GLY A 45 10.24 7.94 -2.63
CA GLY A 45 8.84 7.99 -2.24
C GLY A 45 8.70 8.39 -0.77
N VAL A 46 7.52 8.15 -0.21
CA VAL A 46 7.25 8.39 1.20
C VAL A 46 6.73 7.13 1.89
N GLY A 47 7.10 6.94 3.16
CA GLY A 47 6.58 5.93 4.05
C GLY A 47 5.54 6.54 4.99
N LEU A 48 4.33 5.99 4.99
CA LEU A 48 3.22 6.43 5.82
C LEU A 48 2.74 5.29 6.73
N LEU A 49 2.20 5.64 7.89
CA LEU A 49 1.41 4.71 8.68
C LEU A 49 0.00 4.58 8.07
N THR A 50 -0.69 3.48 8.35
CA THR A 50 -2.07 3.25 7.90
C THR A 50 -3.07 4.21 8.54
N SER A 51 -2.76 4.68 9.76
CA SER A 51 -3.58 5.64 10.50
C SER A 51 -2.73 6.55 11.38
N TYR A 52 -3.28 7.72 11.70
CA TYR A 52 -2.69 8.73 12.58
C TYR A 52 -3.78 9.20 13.56
N GLY A 53 -3.78 8.67 14.78
CA GLY A 53 -4.93 8.80 15.66
C GLY A 53 -6.16 8.14 15.03
N ASP A 54 -7.29 8.82 15.06
CA ASP A 54 -8.57 8.34 14.51
C ASP A 54 -8.73 8.65 13.00
N HIS A 55 -7.65 9.00 12.30
CA HIS A 55 -7.65 9.38 10.89
C HIS A 55 -6.92 8.35 10.06
N TRP A 56 -7.60 7.69 9.11
CA TRP A 56 -6.99 6.84 8.07
C TRP A 56 -6.59 7.68 6.86
N LEU A 57 -5.74 7.13 6.00
CA LEU A 57 -5.13 7.86 4.89
C LEU A 57 -6.13 8.53 3.93
N GLY A 58 -7.35 8.02 3.83
CA GLY A 58 -8.42 8.64 3.03
C GLY A 58 -9.16 9.78 3.70
N ASP A 59 -8.79 10.18 4.92
CA ASP A 59 -9.41 11.30 5.62
C ASP A 59 -9.11 12.64 4.94
N LYS A 60 -10.10 13.55 4.96
CA LYS A 60 -9.99 14.90 4.41
C LYS A 60 -8.85 15.72 5.02
N LEU A 61 -8.48 15.45 6.25
CA LEU A 61 -7.35 16.09 6.91
C LEU A 61 -6.09 16.01 6.05
N PHE A 62 -5.88 14.89 5.35
CA PHE A 62 -4.67 14.63 4.59
C PHE A 62 -4.76 15.02 3.10
N GLU A 63 -5.89 15.60 2.64
CA GLU A 63 -6.07 16.00 1.23
C GLU A 63 -4.90 16.84 0.69
N PRO A 64 -4.42 17.90 1.37
CA PRO A 64 -3.32 18.71 0.84
C PRO A 64 -2.03 17.91 0.63
N VAL A 65 -1.75 16.94 1.54
CA VAL A 65 -0.59 16.05 1.43
C VAL A 65 -0.72 15.14 0.20
N PHE A 66 -1.89 14.54 -0.01
CA PHE A 66 -2.11 13.67 -1.16
C PHE A 66 -2.19 14.43 -2.48
N GLU A 67 -2.67 15.67 -2.49
CA GLU A 67 -2.59 16.55 -3.67
C GLU A 67 -1.14 16.78 -4.10
N GLU A 68 -0.25 17.11 -3.17
CA GLU A 68 1.16 17.33 -3.45
C GLU A 68 1.87 16.03 -3.87
N LEU A 69 1.60 14.90 -3.20
CA LEU A 69 2.14 13.61 -3.60
C LEU A 69 1.65 13.18 -4.99
N ASN A 70 0.39 13.47 -5.32
CA ASN A 70 -0.17 13.21 -6.65
C ASN A 70 0.48 14.08 -7.74
N ARG A 71 0.71 15.37 -7.45
CA ARG A 71 1.43 16.28 -8.35
C ARG A 71 2.84 15.79 -8.65
N ARG A 72 3.50 15.17 -7.68
CA ARG A 72 4.85 14.60 -7.81
C ARG A 72 4.88 13.19 -8.41
N ASN A 73 3.75 12.57 -8.72
CA ASN A 73 3.64 11.16 -9.16
C ASN A 73 4.31 10.19 -8.16
N ALA A 74 4.18 10.47 -6.88
CA ALA A 74 4.92 9.80 -5.82
C ALA A 74 4.60 8.31 -5.70
N VAL A 75 5.58 7.55 -5.21
CA VAL A 75 5.38 6.23 -4.65
C VAL A 75 5.12 6.39 -3.15
N VAL A 76 4.05 5.78 -2.66
CA VAL A 76 3.64 5.82 -1.25
C VAL A 76 3.63 4.40 -0.71
N TYR A 77 4.48 4.11 0.25
CA TYR A 77 4.47 2.85 1.00
C TYR A 77 3.68 3.05 2.28
N SER A 78 2.76 2.15 2.60
CA SER A 78 1.97 2.22 3.83
C SER A 78 2.20 1.00 4.70
N HIS A 79 2.54 1.24 5.97
CA HIS A 79 2.76 0.22 6.99
C HIS A 79 1.76 0.37 8.15
N PRO A 80 1.21 -0.71 8.68
CA PRO A 80 0.25 -0.64 9.78
C PRO A 80 0.89 -0.22 11.10
N THR A 81 0.01 0.26 11.97
CA THR A 81 0.30 0.59 13.36
C THR A 81 -0.90 0.19 14.22
N ASP A 82 -0.77 0.32 15.54
CA ASP A 82 -1.89 0.14 16.45
C ASP A 82 -2.92 1.25 16.23
N ALA A 83 -4.13 0.88 15.80
CA ALA A 83 -5.20 1.82 15.61
C ALA A 83 -5.86 2.18 16.95
N PRO A 84 -5.88 3.46 17.36
CA PRO A 84 -6.43 3.86 18.67
C PRO A 84 -7.92 3.58 18.84
N CYS A 85 -8.66 3.41 17.73
CA CYS A 85 -10.09 3.12 17.73
C CYS A 85 -10.45 1.80 18.38
N CYS A 86 -9.51 0.87 18.47
CA CYS A 86 -9.81 -0.53 18.73
C CYS A 86 -8.90 -1.08 19.83
N HIS A 87 -9.51 -1.78 20.78
CA HIS A 87 -8.73 -2.48 21.80
C HIS A 87 -8.22 -3.79 21.23
N SER A 88 -6.90 -4.00 21.32
CA SER A 88 -6.28 -5.26 20.98
C SER A 88 -6.79 -6.38 21.88
N LEU A 89 -6.85 -7.58 21.34
CA LEU A 89 -7.15 -8.78 22.12
C LEU A 89 -6.08 -8.96 23.22
N ALA A 90 -6.51 -9.13 24.48
CA ALA A 90 -5.61 -9.21 25.62
C ALA A 90 -4.58 -10.36 25.56
N ASN A 91 -4.89 -11.40 24.78
CA ASN A 91 -4.08 -12.62 24.64
C ASN A 91 -3.49 -12.80 23.24
N ALA A 92 -3.49 -11.77 22.41
CA ALA A 92 -2.93 -11.83 21.06
C ALA A 92 -1.99 -10.65 20.82
N ASN A 93 -0.90 -10.90 20.07
CA ASN A 93 -0.04 -9.82 19.61
C ASN A 93 -0.82 -8.97 18.59
N PRO A 94 -0.89 -7.63 18.72
CA PRO A 94 -1.57 -6.75 17.77
C PRO A 94 -1.14 -6.95 16.32
N ALA A 95 0.13 -7.28 16.07
CA ALA A 95 0.63 -7.57 14.74
C ALA A 95 -0.05 -8.78 14.07
N THR A 96 -0.66 -9.68 14.85
CA THR A 96 -1.31 -10.88 14.31
C THR A 96 -2.65 -10.58 13.63
N LEU A 97 -3.40 -9.63 14.14
CA LEU A 97 -4.76 -9.32 13.67
C LEU A 97 -4.98 -7.83 13.44
N GLU A 98 -4.66 -7.01 14.45
CA GLU A 98 -5.05 -5.60 14.46
C GLU A 98 -4.37 -4.82 13.34
N TRP A 99 -3.07 -5.02 13.15
CA TRP A 99 -2.31 -4.36 12.09
C TRP A 99 -2.79 -4.73 10.70
N LEU A 100 -3.06 -6.02 10.47
CA LEU A 100 -3.59 -6.47 9.18
C LEU A 100 -4.98 -5.90 8.91
N THR A 101 -5.79 -5.78 9.96
CA THR A 101 -7.14 -5.17 9.88
C THR A 101 -7.04 -3.68 9.63
N ASP A 102 -6.08 -2.98 10.25
CA ASP A 102 -5.88 -1.54 10.04
C ASP A 102 -5.42 -1.22 8.61
N THR A 103 -4.57 -2.07 8.03
CA THR A 103 -4.23 -1.96 6.59
C THR A 103 -5.49 -2.02 5.73
N ALA A 104 -6.39 -2.98 5.99
CA ALA A 104 -7.64 -3.08 5.24
C ALA A 104 -8.56 -1.86 5.44
N ARG A 105 -8.63 -1.29 6.65
CA ARG A 105 -9.35 -0.02 6.92
C ARG A 105 -8.78 1.13 6.11
N SER A 106 -7.46 1.26 6.09
CA SER A 106 -6.79 2.33 5.34
C SER A 106 -7.04 2.20 3.83
N ILE A 107 -6.94 0.99 3.27
CA ILE A 107 -7.32 0.73 1.88
C ILE A 107 -8.78 1.14 1.63
N MET A 108 -9.69 0.74 2.53
CA MET A 108 -11.11 1.10 2.42
C MET A 108 -11.34 2.60 2.43
N SER A 109 -10.64 3.35 3.28
CA SER A 109 -10.74 4.81 3.34
C SER A 109 -10.31 5.46 2.02
N MET A 110 -9.29 4.91 1.36
CA MET A 110 -8.80 5.40 0.07
C MET A 110 -9.74 5.11 -1.11
N ILE A 111 -10.44 3.97 -1.11
CA ILE A 111 -11.29 3.55 -2.25
C ILE A 111 -12.78 3.79 -2.02
N SER A 112 -13.17 4.35 -0.87
CA SER A 112 -14.56 4.70 -0.58
C SER A 112 -14.88 6.11 -1.09
N ALA A 113 -16.12 6.27 -1.59
CA ALA A 113 -16.64 7.57 -1.97
C ALA A 113 -16.73 8.51 -0.75
N ASP A 114 -16.49 9.78 -0.96
CA ASP A 114 -16.66 10.80 0.06
C ASP A 114 -18.15 10.97 0.41
N PRO A 115 -18.59 10.60 1.61
CA PRO A 115 -20.00 10.64 1.99
C PRO A 115 -20.56 12.07 2.14
N SER A 116 -19.70 13.08 2.27
CA SER A 116 -20.12 14.46 2.47
C SER A 116 -20.55 15.17 1.17
N VAL A 117 -20.19 14.61 0.01
CA VAL A 117 -20.57 15.17 -1.28
C VAL A 117 -21.94 14.64 -1.69
N VAL A 118 -22.94 15.52 -1.72
CA VAL A 118 -24.30 15.18 -2.15
C VAL A 118 -24.38 15.19 -3.68
N GLY A 119 -24.78 14.05 -4.30
CA GLY A 119 -25.04 13.97 -5.74
C GLY A 119 -24.05 13.14 -6.55
N GLY A 120 -23.03 12.53 -5.96
CA GLY A 120 -22.11 11.62 -6.65
C GLY A 120 -22.70 10.21 -6.82
N GLY A 121 -22.60 9.63 -8.03
CA GLY A 121 -23.09 8.29 -8.36
C GLY A 121 -22.24 7.18 -7.77
N GLY A 122 -22.49 6.82 -6.52
CA GLY A 122 -21.94 5.60 -5.91
C GLY A 122 -22.96 4.45 -5.98
N GLY A 123 -22.55 3.27 -6.38
CA GLY A 123 -23.43 2.10 -6.53
C GLY A 123 -24.24 1.79 -5.26
N ARG A 124 -25.48 1.27 -5.44
CA ARG A 124 -26.48 1.00 -4.39
C ARG A 124 -26.82 2.18 -3.50
N GLY A 125 -27.21 3.31 -4.09
CA GLY A 125 -27.76 4.47 -3.37
C GLY A 125 -26.69 5.37 -2.74
N GLY A 126 -25.43 5.24 -3.13
CA GLY A 126 -24.32 6.05 -2.64
C GLY A 126 -24.41 7.48 -3.14
N ARG A 127 -24.75 8.36 -2.24
CA ARG A 127 -24.49 9.79 -2.33
C ARG A 127 -23.06 9.98 -1.87
N GLY A 128 -22.17 10.45 -2.76
CA GLY A 128 -20.79 10.68 -2.39
C GLY A 128 -19.95 11.15 -3.57
N GLY A 129 -18.92 11.92 -3.27
CA GLY A 129 -17.91 12.36 -4.25
C GLY A 129 -16.96 11.24 -4.66
N PRO A 130 -16.01 11.56 -5.57
CA PRO A 130 -14.97 10.63 -5.95
C PRO A 130 -14.13 10.24 -4.73
N SER A 131 -13.74 8.93 -4.69
CA SER A 131 -12.83 8.44 -3.65
C SER A 131 -11.46 9.12 -3.73
N PRO A 132 -10.66 9.15 -2.64
CA PRO A 132 -9.29 9.63 -2.69
C PRO A 132 -8.46 8.96 -3.80
N ALA A 133 -8.57 7.65 -3.97
CA ALA A 133 -7.88 6.93 -5.04
C ALA A 133 -8.30 7.37 -6.45
N THR A 134 -9.52 7.90 -6.63
CA THR A 134 -9.97 8.50 -7.89
C THR A 134 -9.41 9.91 -8.06
N ARG A 135 -9.34 10.69 -6.97
CA ARG A 135 -8.81 12.08 -7.00
C ARG A 135 -7.29 12.12 -7.20
N TYR A 136 -6.58 11.09 -6.72
CA TYR A 136 -5.11 11.01 -6.77
C TYR A 136 -4.61 9.87 -7.66
N PRO A 137 -4.88 9.92 -8.98
CA PRO A 137 -4.61 8.81 -9.90
C PRO A 137 -3.12 8.58 -10.16
N ASN A 138 -2.26 9.55 -9.89
CA ASN A 138 -0.83 9.47 -10.20
C ASN A 138 -0.02 8.81 -9.07
N ILE A 139 -0.58 8.68 -7.87
CA ILE A 139 0.09 8.04 -6.74
C ILE A 139 0.13 6.52 -6.96
N LYS A 140 1.31 5.94 -6.74
CA LYS A 140 1.52 4.51 -6.74
C LYS A 140 1.61 4.02 -5.30
N PHE A 141 0.52 3.45 -4.80
CA PHE A 141 0.48 2.90 -3.44
C PHE A 141 1.06 1.49 -3.39
N ILE A 142 1.94 1.25 -2.40
CA ILE A 142 2.38 -0.09 -2.00
C ILE A 142 1.82 -0.34 -0.60
N TRP A 143 0.96 -1.34 -0.48
CA TRP A 143 0.39 -1.77 0.79
C TRP A 143 1.19 -2.93 1.36
N SER A 144 1.64 -2.80 2.59
CA SER A 144 2.40 -3.87 3.27
C SER A 144 1.54 -5.11 3.54
N HIS A 145 2.22 -6.23 3.76
CA HIS A 145 1.63 -7.50 4.19
C HIS A 145 0.48 -7.98 3.29
N ALA A 146 0.69 -7.95 1.97
CA ALA A 146 -0.32 -8.35 0.97
C ALA A 146 -1.65 -7.58 1.07
N GLY A 147 -1.63 -6.33 1.60
CA GLY A 147 -2.83 -5.55 1.87
C GLY A 147 -3.57 -5.97 3.14
N GLY A 148 -2.90 -6.68 4.03
CA GLY A 148 -3.45 -7.11 5.32
C GLY A 148 -4.68 -8.01 5.18
N ALA A 149 -5.75 -7.68 5.87
CA ALA A 149 -7.00 -8.43 5.84
C ALA A 149 -7.86 -8.21 4.58
N LEU A 150 -7.38 -7.45 3.58
CA LEU A 150 -8.15 -7.10 2.37
C LEU A 150 -8.73 -8.35 1.67
N LEU A 151 -7.95 -9.42 1.50
CA LEU A 151 -8.42 -10.64 0.83
C LEU A 151 -9.60 -11.27 1.57
N GLY A 152 -9.57 -11.32 2.90
CA GLY A 152 -10.64 -11.89 3.72
C GLY A 152 -11.95 -11.11 3.63
N VAL A 153 -11.89 -9.82 3.31
CA VAL A 153 -13.07 -8.94 3.20
C VAL A 153 -13.37 -8.50 1.76
N ALA A 154 -12.62 -8.97 0.78
CA ALA A 154 -12.68 -8.48 -0.60
C ALA A 154 -14.10 -8.52 -1.19
N SER A 155 -14.84 -9.62 -0.99
CA SER A 155 -16.23 -9.74 -1.47
C SER A 155 -17.19 -8.73 -0.83
N ARG A 156 -16.90 -8.25 0.37
CA ARG A 156 -17.67 -7.17 1.03
C ARG A 156 -17.25 -5.79 0.48
N VAL A 157 -15.95 -5.63 0.20
CA VAL A 157 -15.38 -4.37 -0.29
C VAL A 157 -15.86 -4.06 -1.70
N VAL A 158 -15.77 -5.02 -2.62
CA VAL A 158 -16.08 -4.80 -4.05
C VAL A 158 -17.46 -5.33 -4.47
N GLY A 159 -18.18 -5.98 -3.58
CA GLY A 159 -19.39 -6.76 -3.88
C GLY A 159 -19.06 -8.20 -4.28
N ASN A 160 -20.05 -8.97 -4.71
CA ASN A 160 -19.81 -10.35 -5.14
C ASN A 160 -18.83 -10.36 -6.32
N ILE A 161 -17.68 -11.01 -6.12
CA ILE A 161 -16.65 -11.16 -7.15
C ILE A 161 -16.94 -12.46 -7.89
N SER A 162 -17.38 -12.38 -9.12
CA SER A 162 -17.54 -13.53 -10.00
C SER A 162 -16.21 -13.89 -10.69
N ALA A 163 -16.14 -15.08 -11.27
CA ALA A 163 -15.02 -15.48 -12.12
C ALA A 163 -14.86 -14.54 -13.32
N ALA A 164 -15.95 -13.99 -13.86
CA ALA A 164 -15.92 -13.02 -14.95
C ALA A 164 -15.31 -11.68 -14.50
N ASP A 165 -15.63 -11.21 -13.27
CA ASP A 165 -15.02 -10.00 -12.71
C ASP A 165 -13.50 -10.18 -12.51
N LEU A 166 -13.08 -11.37 -12.09
CA LEU A 166 -11.64 -11.66 -11.92
C LEU A 166 -10.91 -11.74 -13.27
N ALA A 167 -11.56 -12.26 -14.32
CA ALA A 167 -10.97 -12.37 -15.66
C ALA A 167 -11.06 -11.06 -16.47
N GLY A 168 -12.03 -10.22 -16.18
CA GLY A 168 -12.34 -9.01 -16.93
C GLY A 168 -11.56 -7.76 -16.48
N THR A 169 -11.73 -6.70 -17.26
CA THR A 169 -11.29 -5.36 -16.87
C THR A 169 -12.35 -4.69 -16.01
N PRO A 170 -12.06 -4.31 -14.77
CA PRO A 170 -13.04 -3.65 -13.92
C PRO A 170 -13.43 -2.28 -14.48
N PRO A 171 -14.66 -1.82 -14.26
CA PRO A 171 -15.08 -0.48 -14.63
C PRO A 171 -14.14 0.58 -14.03
N PRO A 172 -13.76 1.62 -14.78
CA PRO A 172 -12.93 2.70 -14.27
C PRO A 172 -13.49 3.28 -12.97
N ASN A 173 -12.60 3.59 -12.02
CA ASN A 173 -12.94 4.17 -10.72
C ASN A 173 -13.82 3.29 -9.81
N SER A 174 -14.07 2.03 -10.19
CA SER A 174 -14.67 1.06 -9.28
C SER A 174 -13.66 0.66 -8.18
N ARG A 175 -14.15 0.13 -7.06
CA ARG A 175 -13.27 -0.35 -5.97
C ARG A 175 -12.29 -1.43 -6.46
N LEU A 176 -12.76 -2.37 -7.29
CA LEU A 176 -11.89 -3.39 -7.88
C LEU A 176 -10.83 -2.79 -8.81
N TYR A 177 -11.20 -1.75 -9.58
CA TYR A 177 -10.23 -1.01 -10.41
C TYR A 177 -9.10 -0.42 -9.57
N HIS A 178 -9.42 0.22 -8.44
CA HIS A 178 -8.39 0.77 -7.55
C HIS A 178 -7.54 -0.30 -6.89
N ILE A 179 -8.16 -1.39 -6.40
CA ILE A 179 -7.43 -2.54 -5.84
C ILE A 179 -6.42 -3.09 -6.85
N ARG A 180 -6.77 -3.16 -8.13
CA ARG A 180 -5.88 -3.64 -9.19
C ARG A 180 -4.82 -2.63 -9.65
N ARG A 181 -4.90 -1.40 -9.21
CA ARG A 181 -3.87 -0.37 -9.43
C ARG A 181 -2.85 -0.31 -8.31
N PHE A 182 -3.21 -0.75 -7.12
CA PHE A 182 -2.31 -0.76 -5.98
C PHE A 182 -1.26 -1.85 -6.11
N TYR A 183 -0.14 -1.62 -5.45
CA TYR A 183 0.90 -2.61 -5.27
C TYR A 183 0.83 -3.17 -3.86
N TYR A 184 1.35 -4.38 -3.67
CA TYR A 184 1.30 -5.13 -2.42
C TYR A 184 2.63 -5.81 -2.18
N ASP A 185 3.17 -5.75 -0.98
CA ASP A 185 4.40 -6.47 -0.70
C ASP A 185 4.16 -7.89 -0.18
N THR A 186 5.25 -8.65 -0.07
CA THR A 186 5.22 -10.05 0.37
C THR A 186 5.56 -10.22 1.84
N ALA A 187 5.84 -9.15 2.58
CA ALA A 187 6.25 -9.20 3.98
C ALA A 187 5.26 -10.01 4.83
N GLY A 188 5.74 -11.02 5.54
CA GLY A 188 4.92 -11.90 6.38
C GLY A 188 3.78 -12.64 5.67
N SER A 189 3.72 -12.58 4.31
CA SER A 189 2.57 -13.03 3.53
C SER A 189 2.91 -14.03 2.42
N ALA A 190 4.15 -14.45 2.31
CA ALA A 190 4.65 -15.38 1.28
C ALA A 190 4.17 -16.82 1.55
N ASN A 191 2.89 -17.07 1.31
CA ASN A 191 2.27 -18.39 1.44
C ASN A 191 1.24 -18.64 0.34
N PRO A 192 0.88 -19.90 0.02
CA PRO A 192 -0.01 -20.22 -1.10
C PRO A 192 -1.39 -19.57 -1.01
N ILE A 193 -1.96 -19.43 0.18
CA ILE A 193 -3.31 -18.87 0.37
C ILE A 193 -3.33 -17.39 -0.05
N LEU A 194 -2.42 -16.60 0.51
CA LEU A 194 -2.39 -15.16 0.28
C LEU A 194 -1.87 -14.82 -1.13
N MET A 195 -0.78 -15.45 -1.57
CA MET A 195 -0.19 -15.12 -2.86
C MET A 195 -1.09 -15.52 -4.04
N GLN A 196 -1.72 -16.70 -4.01
CA GLN A 196 -2.66 -17.09 -5.06
C GLN A 196 -3.93 -16.24 -5.04
N GLY A 197 -4.47 -15.93 -3.85
CA GLY A 197 -5.63 -15.05 -3.70
C GLY A 197 -5.35 -13.65 -4.23
N LEU A 198 -4.21 -13.07 -3.84
CA LEU A 198 -3.80 -11.74 -4.27
C LEU A 198 -3.50 -11.68 -5.78
N SER A 199 -2.82 -12.69 -6.32
CA SER A 199 -2.57 -12.80 -7.77
C SER A 199 -3.87 -12.87 -8.58
N LYS A 200 -4.91 -13.52 -8.07
CA LYS A 200 -6.24 -13.55 -8.72
C LYS A 200 -6.97 -12.21 -8.58
N LEU A 201 -6.89 -11.56 -7.42
CA LEU A 201 -7.61 -10.32 -7.16
C LEU A 201 -6.97 -9.12 -7.87
N ALA A 202 -5.67 -8.94 -7.71
CA ALA A 202 -4.93 -7.76 -8.19
C ALA A 202 -4.04 -8.04 -9.40
N GLY A 203 -3.60 -9.27 -9.59
CA GLY A 203 -2.60 -9.67 -10.57
C GLY A 203 -1.20 -9.78 -9.96
N SER A 204 -0.42 -10.79 -10.38
CA SER A 204 0.96 -10.99 -9.90
C SER A 204 1.88 -9.82 -10.24
N SER A 205 1.54 -9.04 -11.27
CA SER A 205 2.25 -7.82 -11.65
C SER A 205 2.14 -6.67 -10.63
N GLN A 206 1.22 -6.75 -9.70
CA GLN A 206 1.02 -5.77 -8.63
C GLN A 206 1.65 -6.22 -7.30
N ILE A 207 2.35 -7.35 -7.28
CA ILE A 207 3.04 -7.86 -6.10
C ILE A 207 4.52 -7.49 -6.21
N VAL A 208 5.08 -6.92 -5.14
CA VAL A 208 6.50 -6.55 -5.03
C VAL A 208 7.12 -7.28 -3.84
N PHE A 209 8.40 -7.60 -3.93
CA PHE A 209 9.11 -8.20 -2.81
C PHE A 209 9.22 -7.22 -1.64
N GLY A 210 8.86 -7.67 -0.45
CA GLY A 210 9.05 -6.98 0.82
C GLY A 210 9.41 -7.98 1.89
N SER A 211 10.30 -7.61 2.82
CA SER A 211 10.85 -8.53 3.83
C SER A 211 10.45 -8.20 5.26
N ASP A 212 9.94 -7.00 5.49
CA ASP A 212 9.68 -6.47 6.84
C ASP A 212 10.93 -6.48 7.75
N PHE A 213 12.13 -6.45 7.12
CA PHE A 213 13.38 -6.41 7.88
C PHE A 213 13.48 -5.10 8.70
N PRO A 214 13.88 -5.15 9.99
CA PRO A 214 14.49 -6.29 10.70
C PRO A 214 13.50 -7.18 11.50
N PHE A 215 12.21 -7.07 11.28
CA PHE A 215 11.19 -7.83 12.01
C PHE A 215 11.01 -9.25 11.41
N GLY A 216 10.26 -10.12 12.09
CA GLY A 216 9.93 -11.46 11.57
C GLY A 216 10.88 -12.59 11.97
N GLY A 217 11.64 -12.44 13.07
CA GLY A 217 12.46 -13.53 13.66
C GLY A 217 13.87 -13.64 13.08
N ASN A 218 14.50 -14.83 13.24
CA ASN A 218 15.93 -15.01 12.99
C ASN A 218 16.38 -14.95 11.53
N ASN A 219 15.45 -15.10 10.57
CA ASN A 219 15.74 -14.95 9.14
C ASN A 219 14.47 -14.71 8.33
N PRO A 220 13.83 -13.54 8.45
CA PRO A 220 12.56 -13.24 7.77
C PRO A 220 12.69 -13.30 6.25
N ILE A 221 13.80 -12.83 5.71
CA ILE A 221 14.06 -12.81 4.26
C ILE A 221 14.06 -14.23 3.69
N ARG A 222 14.77 -15.15 4.35
CA ARG A 222 14.84 -16.55 3.92
C ARG A 222 13.45 -17.19 3.90
N GLY A 223 12.66 -17.00 4.95
CA GLY A 223 11.31 -17.56 5.04
C GLY A 223 10.39 -17.06 3.93
N ILE A 224 10.51 -15.77 3.55
CA ILE A 224 9.73 -15.19 2.44
C ILE A 224 10.18 -15.77 1.11
N VAL A 225 11.50 -15.85 0.86
CA VAL A 225 12.05 -16.42 -0.39
C VAL A 225 11.62 -17.88 -0.57
N GLU A 226 11.79 -18.72 0.47
CA GLU A 226 11.38 -20.12 0.45
C GLU A 226 9.85 -20.25 0.32
N GLY A 227 9.08 -19.38 1.00
CA GLY A 227 7.62 -19.33 0.91
C GLY A 227 7.14 -19.04 -0.52
N LEU A 228 7.70 -18.05 -1.19
CA LEU A 228 7.35 -17.69 -2.58
C LEU A 228 7.55 -18.88 -3.53
N GLN A 229 8.58 -19.70 -3.36
CA GLN A 229 8.82 -20.88 -4.19
C GLN A 229 7.72 -21.94 -4.07
N THR A 230 6.95 -21.93 -2.98
CA THR A 230 5.85 -22.88 -2.73
C THR A 230 4.48 -22.36 -3.08
N CYS A 231 4.37 -21.10 -3.52
CA CYS A 231 3.08 -20.43 -3.79
C CYS A 231 2.41 -20.85 -5.10
N GLY A 232 3.00 -21.73 -5.89
CA GLY A 232 2.45 -22.13 -7.20
C GLY A 232 2.49 -21.03 -8.26
N LEU A 233 3.38 -20.07 -8.09
CA LEU A 233 3.64 -19.01 -9.06
C LEU A 233 4.60 -19.50 -10.15
N SER A 234 4.40 -19.05 -11.38
CA SER A 234 5.32 -19.33 -12.48
C SER A 234 6.67 -18.63 -12.29
N ALA A 235 7.70 -19.12 -12.96
CA ALA A 235 9.03 -18.48 -12.93
C ALA A 235 9.01 -17.02 -13.42
N ALA A 236 8.09 -16.67 -14.32
CA ALA A 236 7.92 -15.30 -14.78
C ALA A 236 7.30 -14.40 -13.70
N GLU A 237 6.29 -14.90 -12.99
CA GLU A 237 5.67 -14.17 -11.88
C GLU A 237 6.65 -13.97 -10.71
N LEU A 238 7.44 -14.99 -10.38
CA LEU A 238 8.48 -14.88 -9.37
C LEU A 238 9.52 -13.80 -9.74
N ARG A 239 10.05 -13.81 -10.96
CA ARG A 239 10.95 -12.72 -11.41
C ARG A 239 10.29 -11.34 -11.34
N GLY A 240 9.00 -11.27 -11.68
CA GLY A 240 8.20 -10.05 -11.51
C GLY A 240 8.21 -9.56 -10.07
N ILE A 241 7.86 -10.43 -9.14
CA ILE A 241 7.77 -10.12 -7.70
C ILE A 241 9.15 -9.77 -7.14
N ASP A 242 10.16 -10.57 -7.45
CA ASP A 242 11.52 -10.40 -6.92
C ASP A 242 12.14 -9.04 -7.30
N ARG A 243 11.82 -8.51 -8.49
CA ARG A 243 12.46 -7.27 -8.96
C ARG A 243 11.64 -6.46 -9.97
N GLU A 244 11.14 -7.07 -11.05
CA GLU A 244 10.69 -6.34 -12.24
C GLU A 244 9.48 -5.44 -11.95
N ASN A 245 8.60 -5.85 -11.04
CA ASN A 245 7.42 -5.07 -10.63
C ASN A 245 7.83 -3.80 -9.89
N ALA A 246 8.80 -3.90 -8.97
CA ALA A 246 9.33 -2.74 -8.27
C ALA A 246 10.04 -1.76 -9.21
N VAL A 247 10.82 -2.26 -10.18
CA VAL A 247 11.51 -1.43 -11.17
C VAL A 247 10.54 -0.64 -12.06
N ARG A 248 9.31 -1.13 -12.28
CA ARG A 248 8.30 -0.36 -13.04
C ARG A 248 7.85 0.90 -12.32
N ILE A 249 7.83 0.88 -11.00
CA ILE A 249 7.43 2.05 -10.18
C ILE A 249 8.62 2.88 -9.72
N LEU A 250 9.82 2.29 -9.73
CA LEU A 250 11.09 2.90 -9.36
C LEU A 250 12.11 2.75 -10.50
N PRO A 251 11.90 3.41 -11.66
CA PRO A 251 12.66 3.13 -12.89
C PRO A 251 14.16 3.47 -12.81
N LYS A 252 14.58 4.28 -11.84
CA LYS A 252 16.01 4.57 -11.63
C LYS A 252 16.84 3.34 -11.25
N TYR A 253 16.19 2.25 -10.82
CA TYR A 253 16.84 0.97 -10.46
C TYR A 253 16.81 -0.05 -11.61
N LYS A 254 16.56 0.38 -12.83
CA LYS A 254 16.45 -0.51 -14.01
C LYS A 254 17.79 -1.08 -14.50
N THR A 255 18.91 -0.64 -13.96
CA THR A 255 20.27 -1.07 -14.39
C THR A 255 20.54 -2.54 -14.18
#